data_662c623035be10bed95a55308aa530da
#
_entry.id   662c623035be10bed95a55308aa530da
#
_cell.length_a   1.000
_cell.length_b   1.000
_cell.length_c   1.000
_cell.angle_alpha   90.00
_cell.angle_beta   90.00
_cell.angle_gamma   90.00
#
_symmetry.space_group_name_H-M   'P 1'
#
loop_
_entity.id
_entity.type
_entity.pdbx_description
1 polymer ?
#
loop_
_entity_poly.entity_id
_entity_poly.type
_entity_poly.pdbx_seq_one_letter_code
_entity_poly.pdbx_strand_id
1 'polypeptide(L)'
;MIRKPSKRKTINWIKRFFVITLSLLGVLIIGLWISFSFWKKDAINNLPKAQLMNTENGQIEYAVNGTSDKYLLMIHGMPGSVHVSKERKFPKQGYTTVGVSRPGYYLTPLSSGKTPKEQAALYKRLLDKLKIDSVYVFGSSGGGPSSIQFALDYPERCAGLILFAAVSEKWEPLGELMMSDFVTWLFFKAISLTFDKEMKKEMNWYLKNGMFPIKSIINGFENDSFQFANLDNFPFEEIAIPTLLIHGTKDINVPFSFSQNAARRIPNATLFEMKGKDHYATMTSYRDTIYQQVFNFLKNIELESKTKP
;
A
#
# COMPACT_ATOMS: atom_id res chain seq x y z
N MET A 1 37.69 -58.87 8.11
CA MET A 1 37.23 -58.33 9.41
C MET A 1 37.18 -56.79 9.33
N ILE A 2 36.03 -56.21 9.27
CA ILE A 2 35.84 -54.72 9.27
C ILE A 2 35.88 -54.27 10.72
N ARG A 3 36.93 -53.59 11.14
CA ARG A 3 37.07 -53.06 12.50
C ARG A 3 36.00 -51.94 12.72
N LYS A 4 35.04 -52.17 13.61
CA LYS A 4 34.11 -51.15 14.06
C LYS A 4 34.88 -49.98 14.72
N PRO A 5 34.61 -48.72 14.35
CA PRO A 5 35.27 -47.56 14.96
C PRO A 5 34.97 -47.52 16.48
N SER A 6 35.96 -47.14 17.30
CA SER A 6 35.76 -47.05 18.76
C SER A 6 34.77 -45.94 19.09
N LYS A 7 33.87 -46.16 20.06
CA LYS A 7 32.85 -45.19 20.50
C LYS A 7 33.40 -43.77 20.77
N ARG A 8 34.63 -43.69 21.27
CA ARG A 8 35.30 -42.41 21.58
C ARG A 8 35.71 -41.62 20.29
N LYS A 9 36.07 -42.30 19.21
CA LYS A 9 36.35 -41.65 17.90
C LYS A 9 35.06 -41.14 17.25
N THR A 10 33.98 -41.88 17.34
CA THR A 10 32.66 -41.51 16.80
C THR A 10 32.09 -40.27 17.52
N ILE A 11 32.20 -40.19 18.86
CA ILE A 11 31.75 -39.04 19.66
C ILE A 11 32.56 -37.78 19.31
N ASN A 12 33.87 -37.90 19.13
CA ASN A 12 34.73 -36.78 18.76
C ASN A 12 34.41 -36.26 17.34
N TRP A 13 34.08 -37.16 16.40
CA TRP A 13 33.69 -36.77 15.04
C TRP A 13 32.36 -36.05 15.03
N ILE A 14 31.33 -36.51 15.77
CA ILE A 14 30.03 -35.86 15.92
C ILE A 14 30.24 -34.45 16.50
N LYS A 15 31.01 -34.29 17.59
CA LYS A 15 31.28 -32.98 18.17
C LYS A 15 31.93 -32.02 17.17
N ARG A 16 32.93 -32.48 16.39
CA ARG A 16 33.58 -31.68 15.36
C ARG A 16 32.58 -31.27 14.26
N PHE A 17 31.77 -32.21 13.80
CA PHE A 17 30.70 -31.94 12.84
C PHE A 17 29.77 -30.83 13.33
N PHE A 18 29.27 -30.92 14.57
CA PHE A 18 28.40 -29.87 15.17
C PHE A 18 29.12 -28.53 15.26
N VAL A 19 30.37 -28.48 15.70
CA VAL A 19 31.12 -27.24 15.80
C VAL A 19 31.32 -26.61 14.41
N ILE A 20 31.67 -27.37 13.41
CA ILE A 20 31.82 -26.88 12.03
C ILE A 20 30.49 -26.35 11.48
N THR A 21 29.38 -27.11 11.66
CA THR A 21 28.08 -26.71 11.19
C THR A 21 27.63 -25.42 11.87
N LEU A 22 27.78 -25.30 13.19
CA LEU A 22 27.45 -24.07 13.94
C LEU A 22 28.30 -22.90 13.52
N SER A 23 29.60 -23.13 13.26
CA SER A 23 30.51 -22.08 12.76
C SER A 23 30.12 -21.59 11.38
N LEU A 24 29.76 -22.50 10.46
CA LEU A 24 29.29 -22.15 9.12
C LEU A 24 27.95 -21.39 9.16
N LEU A 25 27.02 -21.82 10.03
CA LEU A 25 25.76 -21.12 10.27
C LEU A 25 26.00 -19.71 10.82
N GLY A 26 26.92 -19.57 11.78
CA GLY A 26 27.31 -18.26 12.31
C GLY A 26 27.88 -17.32 11.24
N VAL A 27 28.77 -17.81 10.39
CA VAL A 27 29.31 -17.05 9.26
C VAL A 27 28.21 -16.64 8.28
N LEU A 28 27.27 -17.54 7.98
CA LEU A 28 26.13 -17.25 7.12
C LEU A 28 25.24 -16.14 7.72
N ILE A 29 24.91 -16.23 9.00
CA ILE A 29 24.08 -15.22 9.68
C ILE A 29 24.76 -13.85 9.69
N ILE A 30 26.09 -13.82 9.96
CA ILE A 30 26.88 -12.58 9.91
C ILE A 30 26.87 -12.00 8.49
N GLY A 31 27.07 -12.82 7.46
CA GLY A 31 27.01 -12.39 6.07
C GLY A 31 25.64 -11.82 5.67
N LEU A 32 24.55 -12.46 6.10
CA LEU A 32 23.19 -11.96 5.90
C LEU A 32 22.96 -10.64 6.63
N TRP A 33 23.44 -10.50 7.86
CA TRP A 33 23.34 -9.25 8.63
C TRP A 33 24.11 -8.10 7.99
N ILE A 34 25.30 -8.35 7.49
CA ILE A 34 26.08 -7.35 6.76
C ILE A 34 25.35 -6.94 5.48
N SER A 35 24.84 -7.90 4.70
CA SER A 35 24.07 -7.64 3.49
C SER A 35 22.83 -6.80 3.78
N PHE A 36 22.10 -7.15 4.83
CA PHE A 36 20.94 -6.39 5.32
C PHE A 36 21.31 -4.97 5.72
N SER A 37 22.43 -4.79 6.44
CA SER A 37 22.87 -3.48 6.91
C SER A 37 23.16 -2.51 5.76
N PHE A 38 23.81 -2.99 4.70
CA PHE A 38 24.03 -2.22 3.47
C PHE A 38 22.72 -1.90 2.77
N TRP A 39 21.83 -2.90 2.60
CA TRP A 39 20.54 -2.71 1.99
C TRP A 39 19.67 -1.73 2.76
N LYS A 40 19.64 -1.83 4.10
CA LYS A 40 18.87 -0.93 4.98
C LYS A 40 19.36 0.51 4.88
N LYS A 41 20.69 0.71 4.89
CA LYS A 41 21.29 2.03 4.72
C LYS A 41 20.93 2.64 3.37
N ASP A 42 20.99 1.86 2.30
CA ASP A 42 20.59 2.28 0.96
C ASP A 42 19.08 2.63 0.91
N ALA A 43 18.23 1.78 1.49
CA ALA A 43 16.78 2.01 1.54
C ALA A 43 16.42 3.33 2.25
N ILE A 44 17.04 3.62 3.40
CA ILE A 44 16.75 4.84 4.18
C ILE A 44 17.32 6.09 3.48
N ASN A 45 18.55 6.04 2.97
CA ASN A 45 19.21 7.19 2.38
C ASN A 45 18.61 7.61 1.03
N ASN A 46 17.96 6.67 0.34
CA ASN A 46 17.36 6.91 -0.98
C ASN A 46 15.84 7.03 -0.95
N LEU A 47 15.22 7.17 0.24
CA LEU A 47 13.80 7.50 0.31
C LEU A 47 13.56 8.84 -0.43
N PRO A 48 12.57 8.90 -1.32
CA PRO A 48 12.23 10.14 -2.01
C PRO A 48 11.83 11.22 -1.01
N LYS A 49 12.22 12.46 -1.26
CA LYS A 49 11.83 13.58 -0.40
C LYS A 49 10.32 13.77 -0.43
N ALA A 50 9.73 13.89 0.75
CA ALA A 50 8.35 14.26 0.97
C ALA A 50 8.31 15.61 1.72
N GLN A 51 7.14 16.24 1.76
CA GLN A 51 6.88 17.48 2.45
C GLN A 51 6.01 17.24 3.66
N LEU A 52 6.10 18.11 4.65
CA LEU A 52 5.21 18.11 5.81
C LEU A 52 4.34 19.36 5.78
N MET A 53 3.04 19.18 5.99
CA MET A 53 2.07 20.25 6.12
C MET A 53 1.43 20.20 7.51
N ASN A 54 1.47 21.33 8.21
CA ASN A 54 0.68 21.50 9.42
C ASN A 54 -0.73 21.96 9.04
N THR A 55 -1.72 21.19 9.46
CA THR A 55 -3.13 21.51 9.30
C THR A 55 -3.80 21.68 10.67
N GLU A 56 -5.04 22.12 10.70
CA GLU A 56 -5.84 22.22 11.93
C GLU A 56 -6.14 20.84 12.55
N ASN A 57 -6.15 19.78 11.71
CA ASN A 57 -6.34 18.40 12.15
C ASN A 57 -5.05 17.70 12.55
N GLY A 58 -3.89 18.34 12.37
CA GLY A 58 -2.57 17.78 12.65
C GLY A 58 -1.62 17.85 11.45
N GLN A 59 -0.46 17.22 11.62
CA GLN A 59 0.58 17.19 10.58
C GLN A 59 0.33 16.06 9.59
N ILE A 60 0.58 16.30 8.30
CA ILE A 60 0.51 15.29 7.25
C ILE A 60 1.74 15.34 6.35
N GLU A 61 2.31 14.16 6.09
CA GLU A 61 3.36 13.97 5.08
C GLU A 61 2.71 13.77 3.70
N TYR A 62 3.19 14.53 2.71
CA TYR A 62 2.67 14.48 1.36
C TYR A 62 3.75 14.72 0.30
N ALA A 63 3.45 14.38 -0.94
CA ALA A 63 4.27 14.71 -2.10
C ALA A 63 3.37 15.05 -3.30
N VAL A 64 3.75 16.10 -4.01
CA VAL A 64 3.11 16.51 -5.27
C VAL A 64 4.00 16.11 -6.43
N ASN A 65 3.42 15.50 -7.48
CA ASN A 65 4.15 15.09 -8.67
C ASN A 65 3.31 15.39 -9.93
N GLY A 66 3.76 16.31 -10.74
CA GLY A 66 3.08 16.84 -11.93
C GLY A 66 2.92 18.35 -11.87
N THR A 67 2.38 18.93 -12.95
CA THR A 67 2.20 20.40 -13.11
C THR A 67 0.82 20.73 -13.67
N SER A 68 -0.05 19.74 -13.86
CA SER A 68 -1.42 19.91 -14.34
C SER A 68 -2.33 20.39 -13.21
N ASP A 69 -3.41 21.06 -13.56
CA ASP A 69 -4.52 21.45 -12.69
C ASP A 69 -5.53 20.33 -12.41
N LYS A 70 -5.32 19.14 -12.98
CA LYS A 70 -6.11 17.92 -12.74
C LYS A 70 -5.41 17.06 -11.69
N TYR A 71 -6.00 16.98 -10.52
CA TYR A 71 -5.36 16.35 -9.36
C TYR A 71 -5.90 14.97 -9.03
N LEU A 72 -5.01 14.03 -8.69
CA LEU A 72 -5.34 12.77 -8.06
C LEU A 72 -4.80 12.74 -6.63
N LEU A 73 -5.67 12.58 -5.64
CA LEU A 73 -5.30 12.24 -4.27
C LEU A 73 -5.04 10.74 -4.18
N MET A 74 -3.78 10.36 -3.91
CA MET A 74 -3.32 8.98 -3.85
C MET A 74 -3.22 8.51 -2.41
N ILE A 75 -4.08 7.58 -2.00
CA ILE A 75 -4.19 7.06 -0.64
C ILE A 75 -3.73 5.60 -0.64
N HIS A 76 -2.57 5.36 -0.01
CA HIS A 76 -1.90 4.05 -0.01
C HIS A 76 -2.62 2.99 0.84
N GLY A 77 -2.29 1.71 0.57
CA GLY A 77 -2.75 0.54 1.31
C GLY A 77 -2.09 0.35 2.68
N MET A 78 -2.19 -0.87 3.21
CA MET A 78 -1.62 -1.32 4.48
C MET A 78 -0.59 -2.43 4.23
N PRO A 79 0.70 -2.22 4.57
CA PRO A 79 1.30 -0.92 4.86
C PRO A 79 1.50 -0.07 3.60
N GLY A 80 2.06 1.14 3.76
CA GLY A 80 2.40 2.01 2.65
C GLY A 80 2.94 3.35 3.10
N SER A 81 3.13 4.26 2.15
CA SER A 81 3.59 5.63 2.40
C SER A 81 3.29 6.52 1.19
N VAL A 82 3.53 7.81 1.35
CA VAL A 82 3.55 8.78 0.24
C VAL A 82 4.48 8.34 -0.90
N HIS A 83 5.53 7.59 -0.62
CA HIS A 83 6.52 7.19 -1.63
C HIS A 83 5.96 6.15 -2.60
N VAL A 84 5.14 5.19 -2.14
CA VAL A 84 4.46 4.23 -3.03
C VAL A 84 3.31 4.87 -3.81
N SER A 85 2.76 5.98 -3.30
CA SER A 85 1.73 6.76 -3.98
C SER A 85 2.29 7.69 -5.07
N LYS A 86 3.63 7.83 -5.17
CA LYS A 86 4.32 8.69 -6.15
C LYS A 86 4.41 8.02 -7.52
N GLU A 87 3.27 7.74 -8.12
CA GLU A 87 3.18 7.08 -9.41
C GLU A 87 3.58 8.04 -10.56
N ARG A 88 4.48 7.60 -11.44
CA ARG A 88 5.03 8.41 -12.53
C ARG A 88 4.18 8.44 -13.79
N LYS A 89 3.21 7.52 -13.93
CA LYS A 89 2.41 7.41 -15.14
C LYS A 89 1.36 8.51 -15.25
N PHE A 90 0.78 8.93 -14.14
CA PHE A 90 -0.23 9.98 -14.11
C PHE A 90 0.26 11.33 -14.64
N PRO A 91 1.44 11.84 -14.24
CA PRO A 91 1.97 13.10 -14.81
C PRO A 91 2.17 13.05 -16.31
N LYS A 92 2.57 11.91 -16.87
CA LYS A 92 2.73 11.73 -18.32
C LYS A 92 1.40 11.76 -19.08
N GLN A 93 0.28 11.58 -18.39
CA GLN A 93 -1.06 11.63 -18.94
C GLN A 93 -1.80 12.94 -18.62
N GLY A 94 -1.10 13.92 -18.08
CA GLY A 94 -1.66 15.25 -17.82
C GLY A 94 -2.39 15.36 -16.48
N TYR A 95 -2.00 14.55 -15.46
CA TYR A 95 -2.53 14.64 -14.11
C TYR A 95 -1.43 14.94 -13.10
N THR A 96 -1.74 15.69 -12.06
CA THR A 96 -0.87 15.89 -10.91
C THR A 96 -1.29 15.00 -9.76
N THR A 97 -0.38 14.18 -9.24
CA THR A 97 -0.67 13.34 -8.07
C THR A 97 -0.31 14.06 -6.78
N VAL A 98 -1.21 13.98 -5.80
CA VAL A 98 -0.99 14.36 -4.40
C VAL A 98 -0.99 13.07 -3.60
N GLY A 99 0.20 12.51 -3.35
CA GLY A 99 0.36 11.34 -2.50
C GLY A 99 0.41 11.75 -1.04
N VAL A 100 -0.13 10.93 -0.15
CA VAL A 100 -0.12 11.14 1.30
C VAL A 100 0.39 9.92 2.03
N SER A 101 1.09 10.10 3.15
CA SER A 101 1.25 9.07 4.16
C SER A 101 0.06 9.14 5.12
N ARG A 102 -0.69 8.03 5.24
CA ARG A 102 -1.86 7.97 6.14
C ARG A 102 -1.40 8.10 7.60
N PRO A 103 -2.27 8.55 8.52
CA PRO A 103 -1.93 8.67 9.94
C PRO A 103 -1.36 7.38 10.54
N GLY A 104 -0.27 7.54 11.31
CA GLY A 104 0.50 6.43 11.86
C GLY A 104 1.58 5.86 10.94
N TYR A 105 1.65 6.33 9.68
CA TYR A 105 2.69 5.96 8.72
C TYR A 105 3.69 7.07 8.50
N TYR A 106 4.98 6.71 8.52
CA TYR A 106 6.13 7.59 8.31
C TYR A 106 6.07 8.86 9.15
N LEU A 107 5.99 10.03 8.53
CA LEU A 107 6.03 11.31 9.23
C LEU A 107 4.64 11.88 9.56
N THR A 108 3.55 11.19 9.20
CA THR A 108 2.20 11.57 9.60
C THR A 108 1.86 10.94 10.96
N PRO A 109 1.75 11.73 12.04
CA PRO A 109 1.41 11.18 13.36
C PRO A 109 0.04 10.51 13.37
N LEU A 110 -0.12 9.44 14.13
CA LEU A 110 -1.42 8.78 14.30
C LEU A 110 -2.48 9.72 14.89
N SER A 111 -2.05 10.67 15.72
CA SER A 111 -2.94 11.69 16.32
C SER A 111 -3.57 12.64 15.30
N SER A 112 -3.06 12.67 14.05
CA SER A 112 -3.66 13.49 12.98
C SER A 112 -4.97 12.92 12.42
N GLY A 113 -5.30 11.64 12.74
CA GLY A 113 -6.58 11.03 12.31
C GLY A 113 -6.56 9.51 12.45
N LYS A 114 -7.23 8.97 13.46
CA LYS A 114 -7.29 7.52 13.70
C LYS A 114 -8.35 6.83 12.85
N THR A 115 -9.53 7.42 12.75
CA THR A 115 -10.68 6.85 12.06
C THR A 115 -10.70 7.23 10.57
N PRO A 116 -11.40 6.50 9.70
CA PRO A 116 -11.60 6.88 8.30
C PRO A 116 -12.12 8.31 8.13
N LYS A 117 -13.04 8.74 9.00
CA LYS A 117 -13.61 10.09 9.01
C LYS A 117 -12.57 11.17 9.33
N GLU A 118 -11.77 10.96 10.35
CA GLU A 118 -10.68 11.89 10.70
C GLU A 118 -9.62 11.96 9.60
N GLN A 119 -9.30 10.83 8.97
CA GLN A 119 -8.38 10.78 7.84
C GLN A 119 -8.93 11.56 6.63
N ALA A 120 -10.20 11.39 6.29
CA ALA A 120 -10.87 12.16 5.23
C ALA A 120 -10.84 13.67 5.51
N ALA A 121 -11.10 14.08 6.75
CA ALA A 121 -11.00 15.47 7.17
C ALA A 121 -9.58 16.02 7.05
N LEU A 122 -8.57 15.24 7.43
CA LEU A 122 -7.16 15.61 7.28
C LEU A 122 -6.79 15.85 5.80
N TYR A 123 -7.24 14.98 4.89
CA TYR A 123 -6.99 15.14 3.45
C TYR A 123 -7.67 16.40 2.89
N LYS A 124 -8.90 16.66 3.32
CA LYS A 124 -9.60 17.90 2.93
C LYS A 124 -8.82 19.14 3.35
N ARG A 125 -8.28 19.17 4.59
CA ARG A 125 -7.45 20.28 5.08
C ARG A 125 -6.13 20.42 4.31
N LEU A 126 -5.51 19.31 3.93
CA LEU A 126 -4.33 19.34 3.06
C LEU A 126 -4.67 20.01 1.72
N LEU A 127 -5.77 19.61 1.08
CA LEU A 127 -6.20 20.19 -0.20
C LEU A 127 -6.50 21.67 -0.08
N ASP A 128 -7.13 22.14 1.01
CA ASP A 128 -7.36 23.55 1.28
C ASP A 128 -6.06 24.36 1.36
N LYS A 129 -5.06 23.82 2.08
CA LYS A 129 -3.73 24.45 2.19
C LYS A 129 -2.98 24.49 0.86
N LEU A 130 -3.20 23.49 0.01
CA LEU A 130 -2.63 23.43 -1.34
C LEU A 130 -3.45 24.24 -2.37
N LYS A 131 -4.60 24.81 -1.98
CA LYS A 131 -5.53 25.53 -2.85
C LYS A 131 -6.02 24.67 -4.02
N ILE A 132 -6.32 23.40 -3.72
CA ILE A 132 -6.88 22.43 -4.67
C ILE A 132 -8.37 22.28 -4.37
N ASP A 133 -9.23 22.70 -5.26
CA ASP A 133 -10.67 22.71 -5.05
C ASP A 133 -11.30 21.34 -5.18
N SER A 134 -10.86 20.55 -6.16
CA SER A 134 -11.39 19.20 -6.42
C SER A 134 -10.31 18.23 -6.88
N VAL A 135 -10.50 16.96 -6.56
CA VAL A 135 -9.56 15.88 -6.91
C VAL A 135 -10.32 14.62 -7.36
N TYR A 136 -9.67 13.80 -8.17
CA TYR A 136 -9.99 12.39 -8.25
C TYR A 136 -9.34 11.68 -7.06
N VAL A 137 -10.06 10.82 -6.37
CA VAL A 137 -9.55 10.08 -5.21
C VAL A 137 -9.20 8.66 -5.63
N PHE A 138 -7.96 8.25 -5.42
CA PHE A 138 -7.49 6.88 -5.66
C PHE A 138 -7.15 6.22 -4.32
N GLY A 139 -8.00 5.31 -3.86
CA GLY A 139 -7.80 4.52 -2.66
C GLY A 139 -7.39 3.09 -2.98
N SER A 140 -6.23 2.65 -2.48
CA SER A 140 -5.73 1.30 -2.67
C SER A 140 -5.84 0.49 -1.38
N SER A 141 -6.39 -0.75 -1.45
CA SER A 141 -6.38 -1.70 -0.33
C SER A 141 -6.84 -1.07 0.99
N GLY A 142 -6.01 -1.05 2.02
CA GLY A 142 -6.29 -0.38 3.31
C GLY A 142 -6.52 1.13 3.23
N GLY A 143 -6.30 1.78 2.09
CA GLY A 143 -6.69 3.18 1.86
C GLY A 143 -8.18 3.35 1.50
N GLY A 144 -8.89 2.24 1.25
CA GLY A 144 -10.31 2.25 0.87
C GLY A 144 -11.21 2.98 1.85
N PRO A 145 -11.21 2.66 3.15
CA PRO A 145 -12.14 3.26 4.11
C PRO A 145 -12.09 4.79 4.14
N SER A 146 -10.88 5.37 4.19
CA SER A 146 -10.74 6.83 4.20
C SER A 146 -11.03 7.49 2.84
N SER A 147 -10.88 6.75 1.73
CA SER A 147 -11.26 7.22 0.40
C SER A 147 -12.78 7.25 0.20
N ILE A 148 -13.46 6.19 0.66
CA ILE A 148 -14.93 6.11 0.67
C ILE A 148 -15.50 7.21 1.56
N GLN A 149 -14.94 7.37 2.75
CA GLN A 149 -15.39 8.42 3.68
C GLN A 149 -15.19 9.83 3.11
N PHE A 150 -14.06 10.06 2.40
CA PHE A 150 -13.83 11.33 1.73
C PHE A 150 -14.90 11.63 0.67
N ALA A 151 -15.28 10.63 -0.12
CA ALA A 151 -16.31 10.77 -1.13
C ALA A 151 -17.71 11.03 -0.52
N LEU A 152 -18.00 10.47 0.65
CA LEU A 152 -19.25 10.69 1.39
C LEU A 152 -19.31 12.07 2.06
N ASP A 153 -18.23 12.45 2.77
CA ASP A 153 -18.22 13.68 3.58
C ASP A 153 -17.95 14.94 2.73
N TYR A 154 -17.28 14.80 1.57
CA TYR A 154 -16.84 15.91 0.71
C TYR A 154 -17.10 15.64 -0.78
N PRO A 155 -18.36 15.33 -1.18
CA PRO A 155 -18.67 14.99 -2.57
C PRO A 155 -18.35 16.13 -3.55
N GLU A 156 -18.44 17.39 -3.13
CA GLU A 156 -18.09 18.58 -3.92
C GLU A 156 -16.58 18.70 -4.18
N ARG A 157 -15.75 18.02 -3.36
CA ARG A 157 -14.29 17.99 -3.49
C ARG A 157 -13.79 16.74 -4.22
N CYS A 158 -14.69 15.80 -4.55
CA CYS A 158 -14.39 14.50 -5.14
C CYS A 158 -14.98 14.38 -6.55
N ALA A 159 -14.19 14.65 -7.58
CA ALA A 159 -14.63 14.58 -8.97
C ALA A 159 -14.85 13.13 -9.46
N GLY A 160 -14.28 12.14 -8.78
CA GLY A 160 -14.44 10.71 -9.05
C GLY A 160 -13.67 9.87 -8.06
N LEU A 161 -14.19 8.69 -7.74
CA LEU A 161 -13.60 7.75 -6.79
C LEU A 161 -13.06 6.51 -7.53
N ILE A 162 -11.83 6.13 -7.24
CA ILE A 162 -11.20 4.92 -7.76
C ILE A 162 -10.79 4.05 -6.55
N LEU A 163 -11.32 2.83 -6.49
CA LEU A 163 -11.07 1.87 -5.43
C LEU A 163 -10.35 0.64 -6.00
N PHE A 164 -9.06 0.52 -5.70
CA PHE A 164 -8.24 -0.60 -6.14
C PHE A 164 -8.10 -1.64 -5.02
N ALA A 165 -8.70 -2.83 -5.20
CA ALA A 165 -8.66 -3.94 -4.22
C ALA A 165 -8.91 -3.44 -2.79
N ALA A 166 -9.88 -2.52 -2.63
CA ALA A 166 -10.04 -1.69 -1.43
C ALA A 166 -10.81 -2.43 -0.33
N VAL A 167 -10.38 -2.24 0.91
CA VAL A 167 -11.17 -2.56 2.10
C VAL A 167 -12.36 -1.62 2.12
N SER A 168 -13.57 -2.16 2.17
CA SER A 168 -14.81 -1.39 2.14
C SER A 168 -15.90 -1.96 3.06
N GLU A 169 -15.56 -3.01 3.78
CA GLU A 169 -16.41 -3.68 4.76
C GLU A 169 -15.55 -4.13 5.94
N LYS A 170 -16.21 -4.53 7.03
CA LYS A 170 -15.53 -5.10 8.20
C LYS A 170 -14.64 -6.27 7.78
N TRP A 171 -13.38 -6.21 8.18
CA TRP A 171 -12.37 -7.16 7.75
C TRP A 171 -11.26 -7.31 8.79
N GLU A 172 -10.83 -8.54 9.02
CA GLU A 172 -9.67 -8.85 9.84
C GLU A 172 -8.50 -9.22 8.93
N PRO A 173 -7.42 -8.43 8.92
CA PRO A 173 -6.24 -8.73 8.11
C PRO A 173 -5.66 -10.09 8.46
N LEU A 174 -5.26 -10.86 7.45
CA LEU A 174 -4.54 -12.11 7.65
C LEU A 174 -3.11 -11.80 8.16
N GLY A 175 -2.88 -12.08 9.46
CA GLY A 175 -1.56 -12.14 10.07
C GLY A 175 -1.09 -10.88 10.79
N GLU A 176 -0.50 -11.08 11.95
CA GLU A 176 0.34 -10.11 12.64
C GLU A 176 1.73 -10.11 11.98
N LEU A 177 2.03 -9.08 11.17
CA LEU A 177 3.26 -9.08 10.36
C LEU A 177 4.39 -8.25 10.95
N MET A 178 4.39 -7.92 12.23
CA MET A 178 5.42 -7.03 12.74
C MET A 178 6.59 -7.77 13.37
N MET A 179 7.45 -8.29 12.51
CA MET A 179 8.78 -8.76 12.86
C MET A 179 9.79 -7.60 12.84
N SER A 180 11.01 -7.83 13.33
CA SER A 180 12.10 -6.84 13.20
C SER A 180 12.42 -6.57 11.72
N ASP A 181 13.02 -5.40 11.44
CA ASP A 181 13.50 -5.02 10.09
C ASP A 181 14.29 -6.14 9.41
N PHE A 182 15.19 -6.82 10.15
CA PHE A 182 16.02 -7.91 9.60
C PHE A 182 15.19 -9.13 9.22
N VAL A 183 14.27 -9.56 10.08
CA VAL A 183 13.44 -10.74 9.84
C VAL A 183 12.47 -10.48 8.68
N THR A 184 11.87 -9.29 8.62
CA THR A 184 11.01 -8.87 7.51
C THR A 184 11.78 -8.89 6.18
N TRP A 185 12.98 -8.30 6.15
CA TRP A 185 13.83 -8.32 4.97
C TRP A 185 14.18 -9.75 4.54
N LEU A 186 14.55 -10.61 5.49
CA LEU A 186 14.91 -12.00 5.21
C LEU A 186 13.71 -12.79 4.66
N PHE A 187 12.52 -12.61 5.24
CA PHE A 187 11.28 -13.19 4.76
C PHE A 187 10.99 -12.78 3.30
N PHE A 188 11.04 -11.47 3.00
CA PHE A 188 10.83 -11.00 1.63
C PHE A 188 11.91 -11.47 0.66
N LYS A 189 13.15 -11.61 1.09
CA LYS A 189 14.21 -12.24 0.28
C LYS A 189 13.91 -13.69 -0.03
N ALA A 190 13.44 -14.47 0.96
CA ALA A 190 13.11 -15.88 0.77
C ALA A 190 11.92 -16.05 -0.19
N ILE A 191 10.79 -15.36 0.03
CA ILE A 191 9.63 -15.49 -0.86
C ILE A 191 9.90 -14.95 -2.26
N SER A 192 10.80 -13.96 -2.38
CA SER A 192 11.17 -13.43 -3.70
C SER A 192 11.83 -14.46 -4.61
N LEU A 193 12.31 -15.58 -4.07
CA LEU A 193 12.87 -16.67 -4.89
C LEU A 193 11.79 -17.31 -5.80
N THR A 194 10.52 -17.23 -5.41
CA THR A 194 9.38 -17.75 -6.17
C THR A 194 8.83 -16.75 -7.20
N PHE A 195 9.28 -15.50 -7.18
CA PHE A 195 8.79 -14.44 -8.05
C PHE A 195 9.57 -14.39 -9.37
N ASP A 196 8.91 -13.95 -10.44
CA ASP A 196 9.58 -13.56 -11.67
C ASP A 196 10.44 -12.28 -11.49
N LYS A 197 11.17 -11.88 -12.52
CA LYS A 197 12.08 -10.75 -12.45
C LYS A 197 11.37 -9.42 -12.21
N GLU A 198 10.19 -9.23 -12.78
CA GLU A 198 9.42 -8.00 -12.64
C GLU A 198 8.84 -7.87 -11.23
N MET A 199 8.18 -8.92 -10.75
CA MET A 199 7.64 -8.98 -9.38
C MET A 199 8.75 -8.77 -8.34
N LYS A 200 9.94 -9.38 -8.52
CA LYS A 200 11.10 -9.14 -7.62
C LYS A 200 11.49 -7.67 -7.55
N LYS A 201 11.53 -7.00 -8.69
CA LYS A 201 11.89 -5.58 -8.78
C LYS A 201 10.86 -4.71 -8.06
N GLU A 202 9.59 -4.91 -8.37
CA GLU A 202 8.50 -4.13 -7.79
C GLU A 202 8.35 -4.40 -6.28
N MET A 203 8.45 -5.66 -5.85
CA MET A 203 8.40 -6.02 -4.44
C MET A 203 9.57 -5.41 -3.64
N ASN A 204 10.79 -5.44 -4.18
CA ASN A 204 11.92 -4.81 -3.51
C ASN A 204 11.78 -3.28 -3.45
N TRP A 205 11.22 -2.67 -4.49
CA TRP A 205 10.90 -1.24 -4.50
C TRP A 205 9.84 -0.91 -3.44
N TYR A 206 8.76 -1.69 -3.37
CA TYR A 206 7.70 -1.53 -2.37
C TYR A 206 8.22 -1.72 -0.95
N LEU A 207 9.06 -2.74 -0.73
CA LEU A 207 9.69 -2.98 0.56
C LEU A 207 10.48 -1.74 1.02
N LYS A 208 11.31 -1.16 0.15
CA LYS A 208 12.10 0.03 0.45
C LYS A 208 11.26 1.28 0.71
N ASN A 209 10.18 1.47 -0.04
CA ASN A 209 9.46 2.73 -0.08
C ASN A 209 8.14 2.72 0.72
N GLY A 210 7.61 1.55 1.07
CA GLY A 210 6.31 1.42 1.75
C GLY A 210 6.36 0.69 3.08
N MET A 211 7.45 -0.04 3.38
CA MET A 211 7.52 -0.90 4.57
C MET A 211 8.70 -0.60 5.49
N PHE A 212 9.73 0.09 5.04
CA PHE A 212 10.95 0.31 5.82
C PHE A 212 11.19 1.76 6.19
N PRO A 213 11.68 1.97 7.40
CA PRO A 213 11.83 1.02 8.51
C PRO A 213 10.49 0.69 9.18
N ILE A 214 10.38 -0.51 9.77
CA ILE A 214 9.14 -1.01 10.42
C ILE A 214 8.60 -0.03 11.47
N LYS A 215 9.48 0.60 12.24
CA LYS A 215 9.10 1.62 13.23
C LYS A 215 8.32 2.80 12.64
N SER A 216 8.44 3.05 11.35
CA SER A 216 7.74 4.15 10.66
C SER A 216 6.35 3.76 10.16
N ILE A 217 5.96 2.49 10.29
CA ILE A 217 4.67 2.00 9.81
C ILE A 217 3.85 1.30 10.89
N ILE A 218 4.47 0.90 12.01
CA ILE A 218 3.83 0.05 13.02
C ILE A 218 2.56 0.66 13.59
N ASN A 219 2.58 1.94 13.97
CA ASN A 219 1.43 2.60 14.55
C ASN A 219 0.24 2.67 13.58
N GLY A 220 0.52 2.92 12.29
CA GLY A 220 -0.50 2.94 11.25
C GLY A 220 -1.07 1.54 10.98
N PHE A 221 -0.19 0.53 10.96
CA PHE A 221 -0.57 -0.85 10.75
C PHE A 221 -1.49 -1.37 11.88
N GLU A 222 -1.12 -1.13 13.13
CA GLU A 222 -1.93 -1.52 14.30
C GLU A 222 -3.27 -0.78 14.32
N ASN A 223 -3.27 0.52 14.02
CA ASN A 223 -4.51 1.29 13.91
C ASN A 223 -5.40 0.78 12.78
N ASP A 224 -4.85 0.49 11.61
CA ASP A 224 -5.61 -0.06 10.50
C ASP A 224 -6.25 -1.40 10.85
N SER A 225 -5.50 -2.31 11.48
CA SER A 225 -6.03 -3.60 11.94
C SER A 225 -7.22 -3.41 12.89
N PHE A 226 -7.11 -2.48 13.83
CA PHE A 226 -8.21 -2.14 14.74
C PHE A 226 -9.40 -1.52 13.99
N GLN A 227 -9.16 -0.53 13.12
CA GLN A 227 -10.24 0.15 12.38
C GLN A 227 -10.97 -0.80 11.45
N PHE A 228 -10.25 -1.67 10.73
CA PHE A 228 -10.89 -2.60 9.78
C PHE A 228 -11.71 -3.67 10.49
N ALA A 229 -11.26 -4.17 11.64
CA ALA A 229 -12.01 -5.11 12.46
C ALA A 229 -13.28 -4.49 13.09
N ASN A 230 -13.36 -3.16 13.18
CA ASN A 230 -14.48 -2.41 13.75
C ASN A 230 -15.14 -1.46 12.74
N LEU A 231 -14.95 -1.68 11.45
CA LEU A 231 -15.46 -0.82 10.40
C LEU A 231 -16.99 -0.91 10.32
N ASP A 232 -17.65 0.24 10.39
CA ASP A 232 -19.08 0.36 10.17
C ASP A 232 -19.42 0.21 8.68
N ASN A 233 -20.66 -0.17 8.39
CA ASN A 233 -21.15 -0.25 7.02
C ASN A 233 -21.25 1.14 6.40
N PHE A 234 -20.61 1.32 5.24
CA PHE A 234 -20.77 2.56 4.47
C PHE A 234 -22.14 2.65 3.81
N PRO A 235 -22.77 3.83 3.82
CA PRO A 235 -23.97 4.11 3.04
C PRO A 235 -23.60 4.33 1.57
N PHE A 236 -23.26 3.25 0.88
CA PHE A 236 -22.77 3.30 -0.51
C PHE A 236 -23.77 3.97 -1.47
N GLU A 237 -25.05 3.88 -1.17
CA GLU A 237 -26.13 4.49 -1.95
C GLU A 237 -26.06 6.04 -1.97
N GLU A 238 -25.37 6.63 -0.99
CA GLU A 238 -25.17 8.08 -0.89
C GLU A 238 -23.99 8.58 -1.73
N ILE A 239 -23.15 7.68 -2.27
CA ILE A 239 -22.04 8.06 -3.14
C ILE A 239 -22.58 8.38 -4.54
N ALA A 240 -22.84 9.65 -4.79
CA ALA A 240 -23.41 10.11 -6.07
C ALA A 240 -22.37 10.32 -7.18
N ILE A 241 -21.07 10.37 -6.83
CA ILE A 241 -19.98 10.63 -7.77
C ILE A 241 -19.65 9.40 -8.62
N PRO A 242 -19.11 9.57 -9.84
CA PRO A 242 -18.61 8.47 -10.63
C PRO A 242 -17.59 7.64 -9.86
N THR A 243 -17.76 6.32 -9.85
CA THR A 243 -16.89 5.41 -9.07
C THR A 243 -16.41 4.26 -9.93
N LEU A 244 -15.09 4.03 -9.94
CA LEU A 244 -14.45 2.87 -10.57
C LEU A 244 -13.92 1.94 -9.48
N LEU A 245 -14.38 0.69 -9.48
CA LEU A 245 -13.80 -0.37 -8.65
C LEU A 245 -12.95 -1.28 -9.54
N ILE A 246 -11.75 -1.61 -9.08
CA ILE A 246 -10.82 -2.51 -9.78
C ILE A 246 -10.40 -3.58 -8.77
N HIS A 247 -10.68 -4.86 -9.06
CA HIS A 247 -10.39 -5.92 -8.10
C HIS A 247 -10.06 -7.25 -8.76
N GLY A 248 -9.11 -7.99 -8.19
CA GLY A 248 -8.73 -9.32 -8.62
C GLY A 248 -9.72 -10.39 -8.14
N THR A 249 -10.21 -11.23 -9.06
CA THR A 249 -11.18 -12.27 -8.68
C THR A 249 -10.58 -13.41 -7.85
N LYS A 250 -9.25 -13.46 -7.72
CA LYS A 250 -8.50 -14.40 -6.86
C LYS A 250 -7.77 -13.68 -5.72
N ASP A 251 -8.23 -12.50 -5.34
CA ASP A 251 -7.66 -11.77 -4.22
C ASP A 251 -7.99 -12.49 -2.90
N ILE A 252 -6.93 -12.95 -2.22
CA ILE A 252 -7.03 -13.63 -0.92
C ILE A 252 -6.74 -12.68 0.25
N ASN A 253 -6.23 -11.47 -0.03
CA ASN A 253 -5.92 -10.49 1.00
C ASN A 253 -7.15 -9.66 1.37
N VAL A 254 -7.81 -9.11 0.36
CA VAL A 254 -9.08 -8.39 0.51
C VAL A 254 -10.15 -9.14 -0.30
N PRO A 255 -11.26 -9.57 0.29
CA PRO A 255 -12.28 -10.33 -0.43
C PRO A 255 -12.83 -9.58 -1.65
N PHE A 256 -12.85 -10.24 -2.81
CA PHE A 256 -13.43 -9.67 -4.05
C PHE A 256 -14.90 -9.28 -3.89
N SER A 257 -15.64 -9.98 -3.00
CA SER A 257 -17.03 -9.68 -2.65
C SER A 257 -17.25 -8.25 -2.15
N PHE A 258 -16.24 -7.63 -1.55
CA PHE A 258 -16.30 -6.23 -1.09
C PHE A 258 -16.55 -5.27 -2.26
N SER A 259 -15.76 -5.42 -3.33
CA SER A 259 -15.96 -4.62 -4.54
C SER A 259 -17.25 -4.97 -5.28
N GLN A 260 -17.68 -6.24 -5.26
CA GLN A 260 -18.96 -6.63 -5.83
C GLN A 260 -20.14 -6.01 -5.07
N ASN A 261 -20.09 -5.99 -3.74
CA ASN A 261 -21.12 -5.36 -2.93
C ASN A 261 -21.16 -3.85 -3.12
N ALA A 262 -20.02 -3.18 -3.05
CA ALA A 262 -19.92 -1.73 -3.29
C ALA A 262 -20.43 -1.36 -4.69
N ALA A 263 -20.05 -2.11 -5.74
CA ALA A 263 -20.49 -1.85 -7.12
C ALA A 263 -22.00 -2.00 -7.33
N ARG A 264 -22.66 -2.90 -6.58
CA ARG A 264 -24.13 -3.05 -6.66
C ARG A 264 -24.89 -1.91 -5.96
N ARG A 265 -24.26 -1.28 -4.97
CA ARG A 265 -24.91 -0.29 -4.09
C ARG A 265 -24.58 1.15 -4.47
N ILE A 266 -23.42 1.42 -5.06
CA ILE A 266 -23.04 2.76 -5.52
C ILE A 266 -23.76 3.04 -6.86
N PRO A 267 -24.61 4.08 -6.97
CA PRO A 267 -25.44 4.33 -8.16
C PRO A 267 -24.64 4.49 -9.46
N ASN A 268 -23.48 5.16 -9.42
CA ASN A 268 -22.65 5.46 -10.59
C ASN A 268 -21.33 4.66 -10.59
N ALA A 269 -21.41 3.38 -10.21
CA ALA A 269 -20.24 2.51 -10.13
C ALA A 269 -20.02 1.68 -11.38
N THR A 270 -18.75 1.51 -11.72
CA THR A 270 -18.26 0.52 -12.68
C THR A 270 -17.29 -0.41 -12.01
N LEU A 271 -17.47 -1.73 -12.12
CA LEU A 271 -16.55 -2.73 -11.60
C LEU A 271 -15.73 -3.33 -12.75
N PHE A 272 -14.42 -3.14 -12.68
CA PHE A 272 -13.46 -3.84 -13.54
C PHE A 272 -12.92 -5.07 -12.81
N GLU A 273 -13.39 -6.24 -13.21
CA GLU A 273 -12.95 -7.53 -12.67
C GLU A 273 -11.63 -7.95 -13.32
N MET A 274 -10.57 -8.03 -12.55
CA MET A 274 -9.29 -8.60 -12.99
C MET A 274 -9.35 -10.13 -12.90
N LYS A 275 -9.91 -10.78 -13.91
CA LYS A 275 -10.14 -12.23 -13.91
C LYS A 275 -8.86 -13.02 -13.68
N GLY A 276 -8.87 -13.89 -12.67
CA GLY A 276 -7.75 -14.76 -12.31
C GLY A 276 -6.55 -14.04 -11.66
N LYS A 277 -6.65 -12.74 -11.41
CA LYS A 277 -5.60 -11.95 -10.73
C LYS A 277 -5.86 -11.85 -9.23
N ASP A 278 -4.77 -11.67 -8.49
CA ASP A 278 -4.73 -11.47 -7.05
C ASP A 278 -4.53 -10.00 -6.67
N HIS A 279 -4.26 -9.75 -5.39
CA HIS A 279 -4.02 -8.42 -4.81
C HIS A 279 -2.82 -7.69 -5.41
N TYR A 280 -1.83 -8.44 -5.89
CA TYR A 280 -0.54 -7.91 -6.35
C TYR A 280 -0.47 -7.69 -7.87
N ALA A 281 -1.60 -7.67 -8.56
CA ALA A 281 -1.68 -7.49 -10.01
C ALA A 281 -0.94 -6.23 -10.51
N THR A 282 -0.88 -5.16 -9.71
CA THR A 282 -0.13 -3.94 -10.02
C THR A 282 1.39 -4.13 -10.03
N MET A 283 1.89 -5.20 -9.42
CA MET A 283 3.32 -5.54 -9.38
C MET A 283 3.74 -6.44 -10.55
N THR A 284 2.83 -6.70 -11.48
CA THR A 284 3.04 -7.54 -12.66
C THR A 284 2.89 -6.73 -13.94
N SER A 285 3.14 -7.34 -15.10
CA SER A 285 2.86 -6.75 -16.42
C SER A 285 1.39 -6.34 -16.61
N TYR A 286 0.47 -6.90 -15.82
CA TYR A 286 -0.95 -6.54 -15.84
C TYR A 286 -1.24 -5.09 -15.38
N ARG A 287 -0.26 -4.46 -14.75
CA ARG A 287 -0.32 -3.05 -14.30
C ARG A 287 -0.74 -2.09 -15.42
N ASP A 288 -0.27 -2.29 -16.65
CA ASP A 288 -0.60 -1.41 -17.76
C ASP A 288 -2.09 -1.47 -18.13
N THR A 289 -2.70 -2.65 -18.05
CA THR A 289 -4.15 -2.82 -18.18
C THR A 289 -4.91 -2.06 -17.10
N ILE A 290 -4.46 -2.12 -15.86
CA ILE A 290 -5.07 -1.39 -14.75
C ILE A 290 -5.03 0.11 -14.99
N TYR A 291 -3.87 0.67 -15.36
CA TYR A 291 -3.75 2.09 -15.68
C TYR A 291 -4.61 2.52 -16.85
N GLN A 292 -4.73 1.68 -17.88
CA GLN A 292 -5.60 1.97 -19.00
C GLN A 292 -7.07 2.12 -18.57
N GLN A 293 -7.56 1.26 -17.67
CA GLN A 293 -8.91 1.38 -17.11
C GLN A 293 -9.07 2.69 -16.32
N VAL A 294 -8.09 3.03 -15.49
CA VAL A 294 -8.11 4.30 -14.74
C VAL A 294 -8.12 5.50 -15.69
N PHE A 295 -7.26 5.53 -16.70
CA PHE A 295 -7.22 6.67 -17.63
C PHE A 295 -8.50 6.79 -18.50
N ASN A 296 -9.09 5.66 -18.91
CA ASN A 296 -10.37 5.68 -19.61
C ASN A 296 -11.47 6.26 -18.71
N PHE A 297 -11.53 5.83 -17.47
CA PHE A 297 -12.50 6.35 -16.50
C PHE A 297 -12.35 7.87 -16.27
N LEU A 298 -11.12 8.35 -16.02
CA LEU A 298 -10.84 9.78 -15.83
C LEU A 298 -11.24 10.62 -17.06
N LYS A 299 -10.91 10.14 -18.27
CA LYS A 299 -11.28 10.83 -19.52
C LYS A 299 -12.80 10.87 -19.74
N ASN A 300 -13.52 9.82 -19.38
CA ASN A 300 -14.98 9.81 -19.50
C ASN A 300 -15.62 10.88 -18.62
N ILE A 301 -15.18 11.01 -17.36
CA ILE A 301 -15.68 12.08 -16.48
C ILE A 301 -15.40 13.47 -17.08
N GLU A 302 -14.21 13.69 -17.63
CA GLU A 302 -13.84 14.98 -18.26
C GLU A 302 -14.67 15.29 -19.50
N LEU A 303 -15.04 14.29 -20.26
CA LEU A 303 -15.92 14.49 -21.43
C LEU A 303 -17.34 14.83 -21.00
N GLU A 304 -17.88 14.11 -20.00
CA GLU A 304 -19.23 14.39 -19.46
C GLU A 304 -19.33 15.76 -18.83
N SER A 305 -18.28 16.23 -18.14
CA SER A 305 -18.26 17.57 -17.55
C SER A 305 -18.29 18.71 -18.57
N LYS A 306 -17.77 18.47 -19.78
CA LYS A 306 -17.78 19.45 -20.90
C LYS A 306 -19.08 19.49 -21.67
N THR A 307 -19.91 18.43 -21.56
CA THR A 307 -21.18 18.30 -22.26
C THR A 307 -22.39 18.71 -21.43
N LYS A 308 -22.21 18.90 -20.12
CA LYS A 308 -23.26 19.48 -19.27
C LYS A 308 -23.29 20.98 -19.46
N PRO A 309 -24.46 21.58 -19.81
CA PRO A 309 -24.62 23.02 -20.05
C PRO A 309 -24.37 23.85 -18.80
#